data_996ee7c49b6358c8b4236cac627eac54
#
_entry.id   996ee7c49b6358c8b4236cac627eac54
#
_cell.length_a   1.000
_cell.length_b   1.000
_cell.length_c   1.000
_cell.angle_alpha   90.00
_cell.angle_beta   90.00
_cell.angle_gamma   90.00
#
_symmetry.space_group_name_H-M   'P 1'
#
loop_
_entity.id
_entity.type
_entity.pdbx_description
1 polymer ?
#
loop_
_entity_poly.entity_id
_entity_poly.type
_entity_poly.pdbx_seq_one_letter_code
_entity_poly.pdbx_strand_id
1 'polypeptide(L)' 'MADEHHDQPAGDLPAELASPARRALAAAGYTRLEQLTQVSEAELGRLHGMGPSALDQLRRALAASGRTFANAER' A
#
# COMPACT_ATOMS: atom_id res chain seq x y z
N MET A 1 -25.94 8.17 5.01
CA MET A 1 -25.50 8.07 5.02
C MET A 1 -24.67 7.82 5.02
N ALA A 2 -24.43 7.62 4.96
CA ALA A 2 -23.70 7.32 5.07
C ALA A 2 -22.72 7.49 5.16
N ASP A 3 -22.47 7.49 5.25
CA ASP A 3 -21.58 7.65 5.32
C ASP A 3 -20.76 7.31 5.65
N GLU A 4 -20.82 6.86 5.90
CA GLU A 4 -20.20 6.53 6.20
C GLU A 4 -19.34 6.09 5.86
N HIS A 5 -19.18 5.76 5.50
CA HIS A 5 -18.33 5.28 5.12
C HIS A 5 -17.47 5.78 4.78
N HIS A 6 -17.41 6.28 4.63
CA HIS A 6 -16.67 6.84 4.21
C HIS A 6 -15.68 7.04 4.76
N ASP A 7 -15.63 6.82 5.31
CA ASP A 7 -14.75 7.01 5.85
C ASP A 7 -13.71 6.40 5.63
N GLN A 8 -13.51 5.73 5.22
CA GLN A 8 -12.57 5.20 4.91
C GLN A 8 -12.21 5.35 3.82
N PRO A 9 -11.90 5.90 3.74
CA PRO A 9 -11.57 6.18 2.71
C PRO A 9 -10.75 5.55 2.09
N ALA A 10 -10.43 5.26 2.31
CA ALA A 10 -9.75 4.95 1.66
C ALA A 10 -9.34 3.94 1.26
N GLY A 11 -9.30 3.32 1.57
CA GLY A 11 -8.75 2.52 1.04
C GLY A 11 -8.79 1.19 1.21
N ASP A 12 -8.07 0.39 0.46
CA ASP A 12 -8.13 -1.04 0.54
C ASP A 12 -6.77 -1.61 0.93
N LEU A 13 -5.96 -0.82 1.59
CA LEU A 13 -4.68 -1.31 2.08
C LEU A 13 -4.94 -2.32 3.20
N PRO A 14 -4.04 -3.31 3.35
CA PRO A 14 -4.24 -4.33 4.37
C PRO A 14 -4.35 -3.75 5.77
N ALA A 15 -5.29 -4.26 6.53
CA ALA A 15 -5.49 -3.78 7.89
C ALA A 15 -4.36 -4.20 8.81
N GLU A 16 -3.63 -5.23 8.45
CA GLU A 16 -2.55 -5.73 9.26
C GLU A 16 -1.30 -4.89 9.23
N LEU A 17 -1.22 -3.93 8.35
CA LEU A 17 -0.02 -3.11 8.26
C LEU A 17 0.25 -2.40 9.57
N ALA A 18 1.52 -2.40 9.96
CA ALA A 18 1.92 -1.69 11.16
C ALA A 18 1.74 -0.21 10.97
N SER A 19 1.52 0.51 12.07
CA SER A 19 1.30 1.94 12.00
C SER A 19 2.39 2.71 11.27
N PRO A 20 3.68 2.42 11.49
CA PRO A 20 4.70 3.17 10.77
C PRO A 20 4.58 3.02 9.25
N ALA A 21 4.24 1.82 8.79
CA ALA A 21 4.08 1.59 7.36
C ALA A 21 2.88 2.33 6.82
N ARG A 22 1.77 2.30 7.56
CA ARG A 22 0.59 3.02 7.13
C ARG A 22 0.84 4.50 7.02
N ARG A 23 1.54 5.05 8.00
CA ARG A 23 1.86 6.46 7.99
C ARG A 23 2.79 6.81 6.84
N ALA A 24 3.75 5.93 6.57
CA ALA A 24 4.67 6.17 5.48
C ALA A 24 3.93 6.22 4.15
N LEU A 25 3.00 5.30 3.96
CA LEU A 25 2.22 5.27 2.73
C LEU A 25 1.34 6.50 2.61
N ALA A 26 0.67 6.87 3.70
CA ALA A 26 -0.19 8.04 3.67
C ALA A 26 0.59 9.31 3.38
N ALA A 27 1.75 9.44 4.00
CA ALA A 27 2.58 10.61 3.79
C ALA A 27 3.05 10.71 2.35
N ALA A 28 3.24 9.57 1.70
CA ALA A 28 3.66 9.56 0.32
C ALA A 28 2.48 9.63 -0.66
N GLY A 29 1.27 9.64 -0.12
CA GLY A 29 0.10 9.78 -0.97
C GLY A 29 -0.52 8.47 -1.43
N TYR A 30 -0.10 7.35 -0.83
CA TYR A 30 -0.64 6.06 -1.22
C TYR A 30 -1.69 5.60 -0.23
N THR A 31 -2.93 5.61 -0.66
CA THR A 31 -4.03 5.18 0.19
C THR A 31 -4.77 3.97 -0.36
N ARG A 32 -4.45 3.56 -1.58
CA ARG A 32 -5.13 2.45 -2.20
C ARG A 32 -4.16 1.55 -2.93
N LEU A 33 -4.49 0.27 -3.01
CA LEU A 33 -3.65 -0.71 -3.68
C LEU A 33 -3.41 -0.36 -5.13
N GLU A 34 -4.42 0.15 -5.78
CA GLU A 34 -4.31 0.50 -7.17
C GLU A 34 -3.15 1.47 -7.42
N GLN A 35 -2.91 2.38 -6.48
CA GLN A 35 -1.84 3.34 -6.62
C GLN A 35 -0.48 2.67 -6.58
N LEU A 36 -0.39 1.54 -5.90
CA LEU A 36 0.88 0.85 -5.76
C LEU A 36 1.31 0.14 -7.04
N THR A 37 0.40 -0.02 -7.97
CA THR A 37 0.77 -0.61 -9.24
C THR A 37 1.62 0.35 -10.08
N GLN A 38 1.71 1.60 -9.64
CA GLN A 38 2.48 2.60 -10.36
C GLN A 38 3.86 2.83 -9.76
N VAL A 39 4.18 2.13 -8.69
CA VAL A 39 5.44 2.32 -8.02
C VAL A 39 6.09 0.97 -7.83
N SER A 40 7.41 0.93 -7.85
CA SER A 40 8.11 -0.34 -7.65
C SER A 40 8.23 -0.65 -6.17
N GLU A 41 8.38 -1.92 -5.88
CA GLU A 41 8.58 -2.36 -4.51
C GLU A 41 9.84 -1.72 -3.93
N ALA A 42 10.87 -1.57 -4.73
CA ALA A 42 12.11 -0.96 -4.27
C ALA A 42 11.89 0.49 -3.85
N GLU A 43 11.08 1.21 -4.58
CA GLU A 43 10.80 2.58 -4.23
C GLU A 43 10.02 2.69 -2.94
N LEU A 44 9.05 1.82 -2.76
CA LEU A 44 8.30 1.81 -1.51
C LEU A 44 9.20 1.48 -0.34
N GLY A 45 10.15 0.60 -0.55
CA GLY A 45 11.06 0.20 0.50
C GLY A 45 11.92 1.32 1.02
N ARG A 46 12.02 2.42 0.28
CA ARG A 46 12.80 3.55 0.73
C ARG A 46 12.05 4.44 1.69
N LEU A 47 10.75 4.28 1.79
CA LEU A 47 9.98 5.10 2.69
C LEU A 47 10.32 4.76 4.13
N HIS A 48 10.52 5.79 4.91
CA HIS A 48 10.83 5.60 6.32
C HIS A 48 9.64 4.94 7.00
N GLY A 49 9.88 3.88 7.71
CA GLY A 49 8.80 3.14 8.36
C GLY A 49 8.35 1.93 7.58
N MET A 50 8.84 1.76 6.35
CA MET A 50 8.46 0.64 5.53
C MET A 50 9.49 -0.47 5.69
N GLY A 51 9.07 -1.63 6.12
CA GLY A 51 9.97 -2.75 6.29
C GLY A 51 9.61 -3.91 5.39
N PRO A 52 10.42 -4.97 5.41
CA PRO A 52 10.17 -6.14 4.55
C PRO A 52 8.83 -6.79 4.82
N SER A 53 8.41 -6.78 6.06
CA SER A 53 7.13 -7.37 6.42
C SER A 53 5.97 -6.62 5.78
N ALA A 54 6.04 -5.29 5.81
CA ALA A 54 5.00 -4.47 5.21
C ALA A 54 4.98 -4.65 3.70
N LEU A 55 6.15 -4.70 3.08
CA LEU A 55 6.23 -4.90 1.65
C LEU A 55 5.64 -6.24 1.25
N ASP A 56 5.91 -7.27 2.05
CA ASP A 56 5.38 -8.59 1.77
C ASP A 56 3.85 -8.58 1.86
N GLN A 57 3.32 -7.92 2.86
CA GLN A 57 1.88 -7.83 3.03
C GLN A 57 1.23 -7.11 1.85
N LEU A 58 1.86 -6.04 1.40
CA LEU A 58 1.35 -5.30 0.26
C LEU A 58 1.41 -6.13 -1.01
N ARG A 59 2.50 -6.86 -1.19
CA ARG A 59 2.65 -7.70 -2.36
C ARG A 59 1.55 -8.76 -2.40
N ARG A 60 1.26 -9.37 -1.25
CA ARG A 60 0.22 -10.38 -1.19
C ARG A 60 -1.16 -9.80 -1.44
N ALA A 61 -1.40 -8.60 -0.91
CA ALA A 61 -2.68 -7.96 -1.12
C ALA A 61 -2.89 -7.62 -2.59
N LEU A 62 -1.83 -7.16 -3.25
CA LEU A 62 -1.92 -6.88 -4.67
C LEU A 62 -2.19 -8.15 -5.46
N ALA A 63 -1.47 -9.21 -5.12
CA ALA A 63 -1.64 -10.47 -5.81
C ALA A 63 -3.06 -11.00 -5.66
N ALA A 64 -3.63 -10.83 -4.49
CA ALA A 64 -4.98 -11.30 -4.22
C ALA A 64 -6.01 -10.59 -5.11
N SER A 65 -5.69 -9.40 -5.57
CA SER A 65 -6.60 -8.69 -6.46
C SER A 65 -6.11 -8.72 -7.91
N GLY A 66 -5.14 -9.57 -8.20
CA GLY A 66 -4.65 -9.70 -9.57
C GLY A 66 -3.72 -8.60 -10.02
N ARG A 67 -3.10 -7.92 -9.07
CA ARG A 67 -2.20 -6.81 -9.37
C ARG A 67 -0.80 -7.09 -8.89
N THR A 68 0.13 -6.28 -9.34
CA THR A 68 1.52 -6.34 -8.87
C THR A 68 2.05 -4.93 -8.79
N PHE A 69 3.17 -4.77 -8.08
CA PHE A 69 3.89 -3.51 -8.09
C PHE A 69 4.39 -3.25 -9.51
N ALA A 70 4.71 -2.01 -9.79
CA ALA A 70 5.31 -1.68 -11.06
C ALA A 70 6.61 -2.45 -11.19
N ASN A 71 6.87 -2.92 -12.39
CA ASN A 71 8.06 -3.70 -12.60
C ASN A 71 9.21 -2.78 -12.92
N ALA A 72 10.07 -2.64 -11.99
CA ALA A 72 11.18 -1.76 -12.16
C ALA A 72 12.29 -2.34 -12.95
N GLU A 73 12.25 -3.63 -13.19
CA GLU A 73 13.23 -4.16 -13.87
C GLU A 73 12.97 -4.48 -15.04
N ARG A 74 12.94 -4.43 -15.52
CA ARG A 74 12.71 -4.72 -16.56
C ARG A 74 13.19 -4.57 -17.02
#